data_8bb9d7036afb3f8db39c6d4186219409
#
_entry.id   8bb9d7036afb3f8db39c6d4186219409
#
_cell.length_a   1.000
_cell.length_b   1.000
_cell.length_c   1.000
_cell.angle_alpha   90.00
_cell.angle_beta   90.00
_cell.angle_gamma   90.00
#
_symmetry.space_group_name_H-M   'P 1'
#
loop_
_entity.id
_entity.type
_entity.pdbx_description
1 polymer ?
#
loop_
_entity_poly.entity_id
_entity_poly.type
_entity_poly.pdbx_seq_one_letter_code
_entity_poly.pdbx_strand_id
1 'polypeptide(L)'
;TTFAADLTIMEESAELIDRIVNGKTLPMFTSCCPGWIKYAEEFAPDFLGNLSSCKSPQQMAGAVIKNYFAQQVNLKPQDIISVSIMPCTAKKFEAQRDTMGREGYNDVDVVLTTRELIELIKLYGINMQQTEPELTDSPLGVRSTAGKIFGATGGVMEAALRTAYKKLTGSELMNFKINAVRGMQGRKEAKIKINDLELGVAVVSGLANAAKLVEEIRNGRKDIHFIEVMTCPGGCVAGGGQR
;
A
#
# COMPACT_ATOMS: atom_id res chain seq x y z
N THR A 1 6.54 -7.14 5.86
CA THR A 1 5.74 -6.20 5.04
C THR A 1 4.74 -5.38 5.87
N THR A 2 4.14 -5.94 6.96
CA THR A 2 3.19 -5.18 7.80
C THR A 2 3.83 -4.03 8.57
N PHE A 3 5.10 -4.14 9.00
CA PHE A 3 5.87 -2.99 9.51
C PHE A 3 6.02 -1.90 8.44
N ALA A 4 6.38 -2.28 7.23
CA ALA A 4 6.52 -1.33 6.13
C ALA A 4 5.18 -0.73 5.66
N ALA A 5 4.05 -1.41 5.92
CA ALA A 5 2.74 -0.81 5.73
C ALA A 5 2.51 0.37 6.68
N ASP A 6 3.00 0.28 7.93
CA ASP A 6 2.97 1.41 8.85
C ASP A 6 3.81 2.59 8.34
N LEU A 7 4.98 2.34 7.75
CA LEU A 7 5.78 3.39 7.11
C LEU A 7 5.03 4.03 5.94
N THR A 8 4.46 3.23 5.04
CA THR A 8 3.68 3.75 3.91
C THR A 8 2.50 4.60 4.39
N ILE A 9 1.77 4.16 5.43
CA ILE A 9 0.66 4.92 6.02
C ILE A 9 1.14 6.27 6.57
N MET A 10 2.26 6.29 7.27
CA MET A 10 2.82 7.52 7.85
C MET A 10 3.24 8.53 6.78
N GLU A 11 3.94 8.07 5.75
CA GLU A 11 4.41 8.91 4.65
C GLU A 11 3.25 9.37 3.76
N GLU A 12 2.36 8.47 3.36
CA GLU A 12 1.22 8.78 2.50
C GLU A 12 0.23 9.74 3.20
N SER A 13 0.03 9.57 4.52
CA SER A 13 -0.75 10.52 5.33
C SER A 13 -0.07 11.89 5.43
N ALA A 14 1.26 11.93 5.53
CA ALA A 14 2.00 13.19 5.55
C ALA A 14 1.91 13.91 4.19
N GLU A 15 2.04 13.17 3.09
CA GLU A 15 1.87 13.71 1.75
C GLU A 15 0.44 14.24 1.53
N LEU A 16 -0.59 13.50 1.95
CA LEU A 16 -1.98 13.96 1.85
C LEU A 16 -2.19 15.29 2.61
N ILE A 17 -1.70 15.39 3.83
CA ILE A 17 -1.78 16.60 4.64
C ILE A 17 -1.05 17.76 3.92
N ASP A 18 0.14 17.53 3.42
CA ASP A 18 0.93 18.52 2.69
C ASP A 18 0.20 19.00 1.42
N ARG A 19 -0.39 18.10 0.66
CA ARG A 19 -1.18 18.45 -0.53
C ARG A 19 -2.41 19.31 -0.18
N ILE A 20 -3.09 19.01 0.91
CA ILE A 20 -4.26 19.77 1.36
C ILE A 20 -3.85 21.15 1.89
N VAL A 21 -2.88 21.21 2.80
CA VAL A 21 -2.49 22.46 3.48
C VAL A 21 -1.81 23.43 2.52
N ASN A 22 -0.99 22.94 1.62
CA ASN A 22 -0.22 23.75 0.68
C ASN A 22 -0.86 23.90 -0.71
N GLY A 23 -2.12 23.48 -0.87
CA GLY A 23 -2.87 23.63 -2.12
C GLY A 23 -2.27 22.89 -3.32
N LYS A 24 -1.64 21.72 -3.08
CA LYS A 24 -1.05 20.89 -4.14
C LYS A 24 -2.11 20.05 -4.85
N THR A 25 -1.68 19.28 -5.86
CA THR A 25 -2.57 18.48 -6.71
C THR A 25 -3.46 17.51 -5.93
N LEU A 26 -4.76 17.64 -6.10
CA LEU A 26 -5.81 16.75 -5.58
C LEU A 26 -6.76 16.35 -6.73
N PRO A 27 -7.50 15.22 -6.62
CA PRO A 27 -7.39 14.23 -5.55
C PRO A 27 -6.06 13.49 -5.57
N MET A 28 -5.61 13.00 -4.41
CA MET A 28 -4.47 12.09 -4.31
C MET A 28 -4.95 10.65 -4.39
N PHE A 29 -4.36 9.85 -5.26
CA PHE A 29 -4.58 8.39 -5.34
C PHE A 29 -3.47 7.64 -4.60
N THR A 30 -3.82 6.55 -3.93
CA THR A 30 -2.81 5.63 -3.38
C THR A 30 -1.97 4.99 -4.49
N SER A 31 -0.70 4.71 -4.21
CA SER A 31 0.27 4.16 -5.18
C SER A 31 0.69 2.72 -4.88
N CYS A 32 0.17 2.10 -3.84
CA CYS A 32 0.62 0.79 -3.37
C CYS A 32 0.19 -0.40 -4.24
N CYS A 33 -0.77 -0.24 -5.15
CA CYS A 33 -1.27 -1.30 -6.03
C CYS A 33 -0.63 -1.24 -7.42
N PRO A 34 0.27 -2.18 -7.80
CA PRO A 34 0.96 -2.11 -9.10
C PRO A 34 0.04 -2.24 -10.30
N GLY A 35 -1.07 -2.97 -10.17
CA GLY A 35 -2.06 -3.08 -11.23
C GLY A 35 -2.78 -1.76 -11.50
N TRP A 36 -3.03 -0.97 -10.46
CA TRP A 36 -3.56 0.38 -10.59
C TRP A 36 -2.54 1.33 -11.23
N ILE A 37 -1.28 1.28 -10.76
CA ILE A 37 -0.22 2.13 -11.33
C ILE A 37 -0.07 1.87 -12.83
N LYS A 38 0.00 0.59 -13.24
CA LYS A 38 0.09 0.23 -14.66
C LYS A 38 -1.12 0.71 -15.47
N TYR A 39 -2.31 0.59 -14.89
CA TYR A 39 -3.52 1.13 -15.52
C TYR A 39 -3.45 2.66 -15.68
N ALA A 40 -3.01 3.38 -14.64
CA ALA A 40 -2.89 4.83 -14.70
C ALA A 40 -1.89 5.28 -15.77
N GLU A 41 -0.76 4.59 -15.89
CA GLU A 41 0.26 4.87 -16.91
C GLU A 41 -0.26 4.72 -18.33
N GLU A 42 -1.12 3.73 -18.60
CA GLU A 42 -1.60 3.42 -19.96
C GLU A 42 -2.92 4.12 -20.31
N PHE A 43 -3.84 4.26 -19.36
CA PHE A 43 -5.22 4.69 -19.63
C PHE A 43 -5.62 6.00 -18.96
N ALA A 44 -4.80 6.49 -18.02
CA ALA A 44 -5.06 7.74 -17.31
C ALA A 44 -3.75 8.52 -17.04
N PRO A 45 -2.90 8.77 -18.07
CA PRO A 45 -1.61 9.44 -17.89
C PRO A 45 -1.74 10.88 -17.37
N ASP A 46 -2.88 11.51 -17.61
CA ASP A 46 -3.25 12.82 -17.08
C ASP A 46 -3.37 12.84 -15.55
N PHE A 47 -3.50 11.68 -14.89
CA PHE A 47 -3.57 11.54 -13.44
C PHE A 47 -2.26 11.06 -12.79
N LEU A 48 -1.17 10.93 -13.51
CA LEU A 48 0.11 10.49 -12.92
C LEU A 48 0.60 11.46 -11.83
N GLY A 49 0.39 12.76 -11.98
CA GLY A 49 0.68 13.77 -10.96
C GLY A 49 -0.23 13.70 -9.70
N ASN A 50 -1.33 12.96 -9.80
CA ASN A 50 -2.25 12.73 -8.69
C ASN A 50 -1.89 11.49 -7.86
N LEU A 51 -1.01 10.61 -8.36
CA LEU A 51 -0.56 9.45 -7.59
C LEU A 51 0.26 9.89 -6.38
N SER A 52 0.15 9.16 -5.29
CA SER A 52 1.06 9.31 -4.15
C SER A 52 2.49 9.01 -4.59
N SER A 53 3.45 9.77 -4.12
CA SER A 53 4.87 9.55 -4.36
C SER A 53 5.46 8.40 -3.52
N CYS A 54 4.67 7.85 -2.59
CA CYS A 54 5.11 6.80 -1.69
C CYS A 54 5.33 5.47 -2.40
N LYS A 55 6.40 4.79 -2.04
CA LYS A 55 6.60 3.38 -2.41
C LYS A 55 5.57 2.50 -1.71
N SER A 56 5.23 1.37 -2.32
CA SER A 56 4.39 0.37 -1.67
C SER A 56 5.06 -0.25 -0.44
N PRO A 57 4.29 -0.88 0.49
CA PRO A 57 4.88 -1.57 1.64
C PRO A 57 5.96 -2.59 1.29
N GLN A 58 5.86 -3.26 0.15
CA GLN A 58 6.90 -4.16 -0.33
C GLN A 58 8.20 -3.39 -0.59
N GLN A 59 8.13 -2.32 -1.35
CA GLN A 59 9.29 -1.53 -1.73
C GLN A 59 9.83 -0.69 -0.57
N MET A 60 8.96 -0.21 0.32
CA MET A 60 9.38 0.42 1.58
C MET A 60 10.21 -0.54 2.44
N ALA A 61 9.74 -1.80 2.60
CA ALA A 61 10.51 -2.82 3.34
C ALA A 61 11.87 -3.07 2.69
N GLY A 62 11.90 -3.26 1.37
CA GLY A 62 13.13 -3.49 0.62
C GLY A 62 14.11 -2.32 0.75
N ALA A 63 13.64 -1.10 0.57
CA ALA A 63 14.47 0.09 0.70
C ALA A 63 15.07 0.24 2.12
N VAL A 64 14.29 -0.03 3.17
CA VAL A 64 14.79 0.02 4.55
C VAL A 64 15.77 -1.12 4.84
N ILE A 65 15.50 -2.34 4.34
CA ILE A 65 16.41 -3.48 4.49
C ILE A 65 17.75 -3.18 3.79
N LYS A 66 17.71 -2.75 2.53
CA LYS A 66 18.91 -2.50 1.73
C LYS A 66 19.73 -1.30 2.23
N ASN A 67 19.10 -0.27 2.80
CA ASN A 67 19.80 0.95 3.20
C ASN A 67 20.06 1.02 4.71
N TYR A 68 19.02 0.86 5.53
CA TYR A 68 19.15 1.02 6.98
C TYR A 68 19.68 -0.25 7.66
N PHE A 69 19.01 -1.40 7.43
CA PHE A 69 19.42 -2.65 8.07
C PHE A 69 20.80 -3.10 7.62
N ALA A 70 21.15 -2.95 6.33
CA ALA A 70 22.49 -3.24 5.82
C ALA A 70 23.57 -2.52 6.61
N GLN A 71 23.37 -1.23 6.91
CA GLN A 71 24.31 -0.46 7.73
C GLN A 71 24.42 -0.99 9.17
N GLN A 72 23.29 -1.39 9.78
CA GLN A 72 23.28 -1.94 11.14
C GLN A 72 24.08 -3.23 11.28
N VAL A 73 24.11 -4.06 10.22
CA VAL A 73 24.84 -5.34 10.19
C VAL A 73 26.18 -5.28 9.47
N ASN A 74 26.65 -4.07 9.09
CA ASN A 74 27.88 -3.82 8.37
C ASN A 74 28.01 -4.61 7.05
N LEU A 75 26.91 -4.76 6.32
CA LEU A 75 26.85 -5.33 4.98
C LEU A 75 26.61 -4.25 3.93
N LYS A 76 27.03 -4.50 2.69
CA LYS A 76 26.66 -3.67 1.55
C LYS A 76 25.25 -4.04 1.08
N PRO A 77 24.47 -3.10 0.55
CA PRO A 77 23.14 -3.39 0.01
C PRO A 77 23.12 -4.53 -1.01
N GLN A 78 24.17 -4.65 -1.81
CA GLN A 78 24.33 -5.68 -2.85
C GLN A 78 24.55 -7.09 -2.27
N ASP A 79 25.06 -7.18 -1.05
CA ASP A 79 25.35 -8.46 -0.38
C ASP A 79 24.11 -9.04 0.33
N ILE A 80 22.99 -8.29 0.33
CA ILE A 80 21.73 -8.72 0.91
C ILE A 80 20.77 -9.10 -0.21
N ILE A 81 20.20 -10.30 -0.15
CA ILE A 81 19.10 -10.72 -1.03
C ILE A 81 17.79 -10.52 -0.30
N SER A 82 16.97 -9.58 -0.79
CA SER A 82 15.64 -9.31 -0.26
C SER A 82 14.59 -10.14 -0.99
N VAL A 83 13.98 -11.07 -0.28
CA VAL A 83 12.91 -11.94 -0.81
C VAL A 83 11.57 -11.53 -0.22
N SER A 84 10.61 -11.23 -1.08
CA SER A 84 9.24 -10.85 -0.69
C SER A 84 8.26 -11.98 -1.00
N ILE A 85 7.38 -12.30 -0.04
CA ILE A 85 6.30 -13.27 -0.22
C ILE A 85 4.99 -12.51 -0.22
N MET A 86 4.27 -12.56 -1.36
CA MET A 86 3.11 -11.71 -1.61
C MET A 86 1.91 -12.48 -2.15
N PRO A 87 0.69 -12.11 -1.76
CA PRO A 87 -0.54 -12.65 -2.36
C PRO A 87 -0.82 -12.07 -3.76
N CYS A 88 0.12 -11.36 -4.36
CA CYS A 88 -0.05 -10.52 -5.55
C CYS A 88 1.00 -10.86 -6.61
N THR A 89 0.55 -11.24 -7.82
CA THR A 89 1.45 -11.49 -8.96
C THR A 89 2.07 -10.21 -9.52
N ALA A 90 1.35 -9.09 -9.49
CA ALA A 90 1.83 -7.81 -10.02
C ALA A 90 2.99 -7.22 -9.20
N LYS A 91 3.23 -7.71 -7.98
CA LYS A 91 4.40 -7.33 -7.18
C LYS A 91 5.72 -7.79 -7.79
N LYS A 92 5.72 -8.83 -8.62
CA LYS A 92 6.88 -9.24 -9.43
C LYS A 92 7.25 -8.14 -10.43
N PHE A 93 6.26 -7.62 -11.14
CA PHE A 93 6.43 -6.50 -12.07
C PHE A 93 6.90 -5.23 -11.35
N GLU A 94 6.30 -4.92 -10.20
CA GLU A 94 6.70 -3.75 -9.41
C GLU A 94 8.19 -3.79 -9.02
N ALA A 95 8.67 -4.96 -8.55
CA ALA A 95 10.05 -5.13 -8.11
C ALA A 95 11.09 -4.96 -9.24
N GLN A 96 10.68 -5.13 -10.49
CA GLN A 96 11.55 -5.02 -11.67
C GLN A 96 11.56 -3.60 -12.29
N ARG A 97 10.81 -2.65 -11.72
CA ARG A 97 10.78 -1.28 -12.26
C ARG A 97 12.08 -0.55 -11.92
N ASP A 98 12.61 0.22 -12.85
CA ASP A 98 13.85 0.99 -12.70
C ASP A 98 13.82 1.97 -11.51
N THR A 99 12.62 2.43 -11.14
CA THR A 99 12.40 3.32 -9.99
C THR A 99 12.39 2.60 -8.63
N MET A 100 12.42 1.26 -8.62
CA MET A 100 12.32 0.43 -7.40
C MET A 100 13.67 -0.13 -6.98
N GLY A 101 14.64 0.75 -6.89
CA GLY A 101 16.01 0.44 -6.50
C GLY A 101 16.87 1.68 -6.53
N ARG A 102 18.17 1.45 -6.54
CA ARG A 102 19.22 2.43 -6.76
C ARG A 102 20.25 1.84 -7.73
N GLU A 103 21.19 2.66 -8.17
CA GLU A 103 22.28 2.16 -9.00
C GLU A 103 22.99 0.98 -8.33
N GLY A 104 23.02 -0.15 -9.02
CA GLY A 104 23.70 -1.38 -8.59
C GLY A 104 22.87 -2.35 -7.73
N TYR A 105 21.62 -2.03 -7.34
CA TYR A 105 20.76 -2.99 -6.64
C TYR A 105 19.26 -2.61 -6.68
N ASN A 106 18.39 -3.61 -6.59
CA ASN A 106 16.96 -3.43 -6.42
C ASN A 106 16.60 -3.39 -4.92
N ASP A 107 15.51 -2.72 -4.56
CA ASP A 107 14.99 -2.76 -3.20
C ASP A 107 14.52 -4.18 -2.83
N VAL A 108 13.90 -4.89 -3.78
CA VAL A 108 13.46 -6.28 -3.63
C VAL A 108 14.00 -7.10 -4.81
N ASP A 109 14.79 -8.11 -4.52
CA ASP A 109 15.46 -8.92 -5.54
C ASP A 109 14.54 -10.02 -6.09
N VAL A 110 13.76 -10.66 -5.21
CA VAL A 110 12.88 -11.80 -5.57
C VAL A 110 11.50 -11.60 -4.96
N VAL A 111 10.46 -11.87 -5.75
CA VAL A 111 9.09 -11.90 -5.27
C VAL A 111 8.49 -13.28 -5.53
N LEU A 112 8.12 -13.97 -4.46
CA LEU A 112 7.35 -15.20 -4.50
C LEU A 112 5.88 -14.91 -4.19
N THR A 113 4.99 -15.55 -4.92
CA THR A 113 3.58 -15.60 -4.53
C THR A 113 3.39 -16.60 -3.39
N THR A 114 2.27 -16.49 -2.67
CA THR A 114 1.93 -17.47 -1.62
C THR A 114 1.86 -18.88 -2.19
N ARG A 115 1.35 -19.06 -3.41
CA ARG A 115 1.31 -20.37 -4.09
C ARG A 115 2.70 -20.92 -4.38
N GLU A 116 3.59 -20.09 -4.91
CA GLU A 116 4.98 -20.51 -5.19
C GLU A 116 5.73 -20.87 -3.92
N LEU A 117 5.48 -20.17 -2.80
CA LEU A 117 6.03 -20.57 -1.51
C LEU A 117 5.52 -21.95 -1.07
N ILE A 118 4.22 -22.22 -1.24
CA ILE A 118 3.65 -23.54 -0.91
C ILE A 118 4.28 -24.64 -1.77
N GLU A 119 4.49 -24.39 -3.05
CA GLU A 119 5.17 -25.33 -3.95
C GLU A 119 6.63 -25.55 -3.54
N LEU A 120 7.34 -24.50 -3.15
CA LEU A 120 8.71 -24.58 -2.65
C LEU A 120 8.79 -25.44 -1.38
N ILE A 121 7.90 -25.21 -0.40
CA ILE A 121 7.80 -26.01 0.83
C ILE A 121 7.61 -27.50 0.50
N LYS A 122 6.71 -27.81 -0.44
CA LYS A 122 6.48 -29.19 -0.89
C LYS A 122 7.69 -29.79 -1.59
N LEU A 123 8.35 -29.01 -2.45
CA LEU A 123 9.52 -29.44 -3.20
C LEU A 123 10.68 -29.83 -2.26
N TYR A 124 10.84 -29.10 -1.16
CA TYR A 124 11.84 -29.39 -0.13
C TYR A 124 11.40 -30.47 0.87
N GLY A 125 10.20 -31.04 0.71
CA GLY A 125 9.67 -32.10 1.58
C GLY A 125 9.40 -31.66 3.02
N ILE A 126 9.22 -30.36 3.25
CA ILE A 126 8.98 -29.80 4.58
C ILE A 126 7.57 -30.17 5.05
N ASN A 127 7.48 -30.92 6.16
CA ASN A 127 6.20 -31.23 6.79
C ASN A 127 5.84 -30.14 7.81
N MET A 128 4.97 -29.22 7.40
CA MET A 128 4.53 -28.11 8.24
C MET A 128 3.84 -28.51 9.56
N GLN A 129 3.28 -29.75 9.63
CA GLN A 129 2.65 -30.24 10.87
C GLN A 129 3.68 -30.71 11.91
N GLN A 130 4.91 -30.96 11.47
CA GLN A 130 6.02 -31.42 12.33
C GLN A 130 7.06 -30.32 12.57
N THR A 131 6.87 -29.14 11.96
CA THR A 131 7.77 -28.00 12.15
C THR A 131 7.41 -27.29 13.43
N GLU A 132 8.40 -27.11 14.31
CA GLU A 132 8.23 -26.34 15.54
C GLU A 132 7.99 -24.87 15.23
N PRO A 133 7.01 -24.21 15.90
CA PRO A 133 6.75 -22.80 15.70
C PRO A 133 7.89 -21.93 16.27
N GLU A 134 8.36 -20.98 15.48
CA GLU A 134 9.29 -19.95 15.92
C GLU A 134 8.70 -18.55 15.74
N LEU A 135 9.19 -17.61 16.54
CA LEU A 135 8.88 -16.18 16.35
C LEU A 135 9.70 -15.65 15.17
N THR A 136 9.08 -14.78 14.38
CA THR A 136 9.79 -14.08 13.32
C THR A 136 10.76 -13.06 13.91
N ASP A 137 11.94 -12.94 13.31
CA ASP A 137 12.84 -11.83 13.59
C ASP A 137 12.18 -10.49 13.31
N SER A 138 12.51 -9.51 14.11
CA SER A 138 11.95 -8.16 14.00
C SER A 138 13.07 -7.11 14.00
N PRO A 139 13.99 -7.15 13.01
CA PRO A 139 15.18 -6.30 12.99
C PRO A 139 14.85 -4.80 12.90
N LEU A 140 13.64 -4.45 12.47
CA LEU A 140 13.18 -3.07 12.29
C LEU A 140 12.10 -2.67 13.32
N GLY A 141 11.86 -3.51 14.33
CA GLY A 141 10.88 -3.25 15.38
C GLY A 141 9.49 -3.86 15.14
N VAL A 142 8.54 -3.46 15.98
CA VAL A 142 7.20 -4.05 16.04
C VAL A 142 6.21 -3.26 15.19
N ARG A 143 5.36 -3.96 14.46
CA ARG A 143 4.27 -3.37 13.66
C ARG A 143 3.11 -2.90 14.52
N SER A 144 2.36 -1.92 14.04
CA SER A 144 1.08 -1.51 14.61
C SER A 144 -0.10 -2.39 14.10
N THR A 145 -1.30 -2.12 14.64
CA THR A 145 -2.53 -2.73 14.11
C THR A 145 -2.94 -2.18 12.75
N ALA A 146 -2.54 -0.96 12.41
CA ALA A 146 -2.82 -0.33 11.10
C ALA A 146 -2.20 -1.12 9.95
N GLY A 147 -0.95 -1.58 10.08
CA GLY A 147 -0.30 -2.42 9.07
C GLY A 147 -0.99 -3.76 8.83
N LYS A 148 -1.75 -4.28 9.81
CA LYS A 148 -2.51 -5.53 9.64
C LYS A 148 -3.73 -5.37 8.72
N ILE A 149 -4.41 -4.23 8.77
CA ILE A 149 -5.61 -3.99 7.97
C ILE A 149 -5.30 -3.52 6.55
N PHE A 150 -4.07 -3.12 6.28
CA PHE A 150 -3.63 -2.53 5.01
C PHE A 150 -3.98 -3.40 3.79
N GLY A 151 -3.86 -4.72 3.89
CA GLY A 151 -4.10 -5.65 2.79
C GLY A 151 -5.57 -5.88 2.42
N ALA A 152 -6.52 -5.37 3.17
CA ALA A 152 -7.95 -5.51 2.90
C ALA A 152 -8.54 -4.21 2.35
N THR A 153 -9.53 -4.31 1.47
CA THR A 153 -10.22 -3.13 0.87
C THR A 153 -10.66 -2.13 1.93
N GLY A 154 -10.27 -0.88 1.77
CA GLY A 154 -10.53 0.23 2.69
C GLY A 154 -9.60 0.27 3.90
N GLY A 155 -8.65 -0.66 4.00
CA GLY A 155 -7.70 -0.70 5.12
C GLY A 155 -6.66 0.40 5.06
N VAL A 156 -6.18 0.71 3.87
CA VAL A 156 -5.25 1.84 3.65
C VAL A 156 -5.97 3.14 3.98
N MET A 157 -7.17 3.33 3.43
CA MET A 157 -8.00 4.51 3.69
C MET A 157 -8.25 4.72 5.18
N GLU A 158 -8.70 3.68 5.89
CA GLU A 158 -8.95 3.78 7.33
C GLU A 158 -7.70 4.17 8.11
N ALA A 159 -6.58 3.50 7.83
CA ALA A 159 -5.31 3.76 8.52
C ALA A 159 -4.78 5.18 8.22
N ALA A 160 -4.81 5.59 6.96
CA ALA A 160 -4.38 6.93 6.55
C ALA A 160 -5.23 8.03 7.16
N LEU A 161 -6.56 7.86 7.18
CA LEU A 161 -7.49 8.83 7.77
C LEU A 161 -7.30 8.98 9.29
N ARG A 162 -7.14 7.85 10.01
CA ARG A 162 -6.87 7.88 11.46
C ARG A 162 -5.55 8.60 11.75
N THR A 163 -4.53 8.33 10.96
CA THR A 163 -3.21 8.94 11.09
C THR A 163 -3.26 10.44 10.78
N ALA A 164 -3.89 10.82 9.67
CA ALA A 164 -4.04 12.22 9.28
C ALA A 164 -4.86 13.02 10.32
N TYR A 165 -5.97 12.44 10.79
CA TYR A 165 -6.80 13.06 11.82
C TYR A 165 -6.00 13.32 13.10
N LYS A 166 -5.28 12.30 13.59
CA LYS A 166 -4.45 12.44 14.79
C LYS A 166 -3.34 13.48 14.63
N LYS A 167 -2.68 13.52 13.47
CA LYS A 167 -1.65 14.53 13.17
C LYS A 167 -2.21 15.95 13.14
N LEU A 168 -3.41 16.16 12.61
CA LEU A 168 -4.02 17.47 12.45
C LEU A 168 -4.73 17.97 13.71
N THR A 169 -5.29 17.06 14.53
CA THR A 169 -6.12 17.45 15.69
C THR A 169 -5.50 17.10 17.05
N GLY A 170 -4.46 16.29 17.08
CA GLY A 170 -3.89 15.72 18.31
C GLY A 170 -4.75 14.62 18.97
N SER A 171 -5.95 14.35 18.42
CA SER A 171 -6.93 13.42 18.99
C SER A 171 -7.16 12.18 18.13
N GLU A 172 -7.66 11.11 18.69
CA GLU A 172 -8.04 9.90 17.94
C GLU A 172 -9.38 10.09 17.21
N LEU A 173 -9.51 9.51 16.03
CA LEU A 173 -10.76 9.50 15.25
C LEU A 173 -11.74 8.44 15.80
N MET A 174 -12.48 8.77 16.87
CA MET A 174 -13.32 7.83 17.62
C MET A 174 -14.62 7.44 16.90
N ASN A 175 -15.28 8.38 16.22
CA ASN A 175 -16.63 8.21 15.65
C ASN A 175 -16.62 7.87 14.16
N PHE A 176 -15.54 7.27 13.66
CA PHE A 176 -15.48 6.90 12.26
C PHE A 176 -16.28 5.63 11.97
N LYS A 177 -17.29 5.74 11.09
CA LYS A 177 -18.07 4.58 10.65
C LYS A 177 -17.22 3.73 9.70
N ILE A 178 -16.57 2.72 10.22
CA ILE A 178 -15.68 1.79 9.46
C ILE A 178 -16.38 1.27 8.21
N ASN A 179 -17.67 0.93 8.29
CA ASN A 179 -18.45 0.46 7.14
C ASN A 179 -18.57 1.47 5.98
N ALA A 180 -18.29 2.75 6.22
CA ALA A 180 -18.28 3.75 5.15
C ALA A 180 -17.13 3.53 4.15
N VAL A 181 -16.02 2.94 4.59
CA VAL A 181 -14.84 2.68 3.73
C VAL A 181 -14.50 1.21 3.61
N ARG A 182 -14.96 0.34 4.53
CA ARG A 182 -14.65 -1.10 4.55
C ARG A 182 -15.75 -1.92 3.90
N GLY A 183 -15.40 -3.07 3.32
CA GLY A 183 -16.34 -4.07 2.78
C GLY A 183 -16.14 -4.35 1.28
N MET A 184 -16.98 -5.26 0.75
CA MET A 184 -16.83 -5.85 -0.58
C MET A 184 -17.47 -5.05 -1.72
N GLN A 185 -18.13 -3.92 -1.45
CA GLN A 185 -18.64 -3.07 -2.51
C GLN A 185 -17.49 -2.55 -3.37
N GLY A 186 -17.68 -2.54 -4.69
CA GLY A 186 -16.65 -2.13 -5.64
C GLY A 186 -16.25 -0.64 -5.55
N ARG A 187 -17.13 0.20 -4.98
CA ARG A 187 -16.87 1.61 -4.72
C ARG A 187 -17.62 2.06 -3.48
N LYS A 188 -16.92 2.79 -2.61
CA LYS A 188 -17.48 3.44 -1.42
C LYS A 188 -16.93 4.85 -1.30
N GLU A 189 -17.76 5.75 -0.81
CA GLU A 189 -17.40 7.14 -0.59
C GLU A 189 -17.84 7.60 0.79
N ALA A 190 -17.06 8.47 1.38
CA ALA A 190 -17.36 9.07 2.67
C ALA A 190 -16.85 10.51 2.73
N LYS A 191 -17.43 11.29 3.62
CA LYS A 191 -16.96 12.61 3.99
C LYS A 191 -16.58 12.61 5.46
N ILE A 192 -15.46 13.21 5.78
CA ILE A 192 -14.91 13.29 7.12
C ILE A 192 -14.58 14.73 7.42
N LYS A 193 -15.10 15.22 8.53
CA LYS A 193 -14.77 16.57 9.01
C LYS A 193 -13.54 16.50 9.90
N ILE A 194 -12.50 17.27 9.53
CA ILE A 194 -11.27 17.45 10.30
C ILE A 194 -11.11 18.94 10.54
N ASN A 195 -11.41 19.41 11.75
CA ASN A 195 -11.52 20.83 12.08
C ASN A 195 -12.56 21.51 11.14
N ASP A 196 -12.16 22.54 10.41
CA ASP A 196 -13.00 23.24 9.43
C ASP A 196 -12.98 22.63 8.02
N LEU A 197 -12.16 21.60 7.81
CA LEU A 197 -12.01 20.92 6.52
C LEU A 197 -13.01 19.76 6.40
N GLU A 198 -13.78 19.72 5.34
CA GLU A 198 -14.53 18.53 4.91
C GLU A 198 -13.73 17.75 3.88
N LEU A 199 -13.21 16.59 4.24
CA LEU A 199 -12.41 15.72 3.40
C LEU A 199 -13.29 14.64 2.77
N GLY A 200 -13.51 14.71 1.46
CA GLY A 200 -14.15 13.65 0.70
C GLY A 200 -13.16 12.54 0.35
N VAL A 201 -13.56 11.29 0.55
CA VAL A 201 -12.71 10.13 0.29
C VAL A 201 -13.45 9.05 -0.50
N ALA A 202 -12.72 8.27 -1.29
CA ALA A 202 -13.26 7.14 -2.01
C ALA A 202 -12.38 5.89 -1.86
N VAL A 203 -13.00 4.74 -1.71
CA VAL A 203 -12.37 3.43 -1.77
C VAL A 203 -12.90 2.69 -2.98
N VAL A 204 -12.00 2.29 -3.86
CA VAL A 204 -12.33 1.67 -5.14
C VAL A 204 -11.65 0.32 -5.27
N SER A 205 -12.44 -0.69 -5.60
CA SER A 205 -11.98 -2.05 -5.84
C SER A 205 -12.33 -2.46 -7.27
N GLY A 206 -11.32 -2.93 -8.00
CA GLY A 206 -11.43 -3.27 -9.41
C GLY A 206 -11.21 -2.09 -10.36
N LEU A 207 -10.46 -2.34 -11.46
CA LEU A 207 -10.07 -1.30 -12.42
C LEU A 207 -11.26 -0.68 -13.16
N ALA A 208 -12.31 -1.44 -13.42
CA ALA A 208 -13.51 -0.90 -14.07
C ALA A 208 -14.21 0.17 -13.20
N ASN A 209 -14.18 0.01 -11.87
CA ASN A 209 -14.70 1.02 -10.95
C ASN A 209 -13.75 2.21 -10.84
N ALA A 210 -12.44 1.97 -10.88
CA ALA A 210 -11.44 3.04 -10.92
C ALA A 210 -11.59 3.90 -12.19
N ALA A 211 -11.78 3.26 -13.35
CA ALA A 211 -12.03 3.94 -14.62
C ALA A 211 -13.23 4.91 -14.55
N LYS A 212 -14.35 4.44 -13.97
CA LYS A 212 -15.55 5.28 -13.81
C LYS A 212 -15.28 6.50 -12.92
N LEU A 213 -14.57 6.31 -11.81
CA LEU A 213 -14.25 7.42 -10.91
C LEU A 213 -13.28 8.41 -11.55
N VAL A 214 -12.26 7.92 -12.25
CA VAL A 214 -11.32 8.76 -13.02
C VAL A 214 -12.08 9.62 -14.04
N GLU A 215 -13.04 9.04 -14.76
CA GLU A 215 -13.85 9.77 -15.73
C GLU A 215 -14.75 10.83 -15.08
N GLU A 216 -15.34 10.55 -13.92
CA GLU A 216 -16.10 11.54 -13.15
C GLU A 216 -15.23 12.74 -12.74
N ILE A 217 -13.98 12.47 -12.29
CA ILE A 217 -13.02 13.52 -11.90
C ILE A 217 -12.59 14.32 -13.14
N ARG A 218 -12.32 13.64 -14.26
CA ARG A 218 -11.98 14.27 -15.54
C ARG A 218 -13.11 15.19 -16.02
N ASN A 219 -14.36 14.82 -15.77
CA ASN A 219 -15.55 15.61 -16.06
C ASN A 219 -15.87 16.69 -15.01
N GLY A 220 -14.94 16.99 -14.13
CA GLY A 220 -15.01 18.14 -13.22
C GLY A 220 -15.47 17.85 -11.79
N ARG A 221 -15.55 16.58 -11.39
CA ARG A 221 -15.84 16.23 -10.00
C ARG A 221 -14.70 16.66 -9.07
N LYS A 222 -15.00 17.40 -7.97
CA LYS A 222 -13.99 17.99 -7.08
C LYS A 222 -14.20 17.72 -5.59
N ASP A 223 -15.25 16.99 -5.23
CA ASP A 223 -15.61 16.73 -3.82
C ASP A 223 -14.83 15.57 -3.18
N ILE A 224 -13.97 14.90 -3.93
CA ILE A 224 -13.11 13.82 -3.45
C ILE A 224 -11.67 14.30 -3.44
N HIS A 225 -10.97 14.06 -2.32
CA HIS A 225 -9.62 14.52 -2.08
C HIS A 225 -8.60 13.39 -1.97
N PHE A 226 -9.03 12.20 -1.47
CA PHE A 226 -8.17 11.05 -1.30
C PHE A 226 -8.87 9.77 -1.77
N ILE A 227 -8.17 8.96 -2.57
CA ILE A 227 -8.75 7.79 -3.23
C ILE A 227 -7.83 6.58 -3.03
N GLU A 228 -8.35 5.56 -2.34
CA GLU A 228 -7.73 4.24 -2.33
C GLU A 228 -8.18 3.45 -3.55
N VAL A 229 -7.21 2.92 -4.33
CA VAL A 229 -7.49 2.01 -5.44
C VAL A 229 -6.80 0.67 -5.22
N MET A 230 -7.59 -0.40 -5.20
CA MET A 230 -7.13 -1.79 -5.22
C MET A 230 -7.69 -2.53 -6.42
N THR A 231 -6.82 -3.14 -7.22
CA THR A 231 -7.25 -3.92 -8.40
C THR A 231 -8.03 -5.16 -8.03
N CYS A 232 -7.66 -5.84 -6.93
CA CYS A 232 -8.29 -7.09 -6.50
C CYS A 232 -9.53 -6.83 -5.65
N PRO A 233 -10.70 -7.44 -5.97
CA PRO A 233 -11.85 -7.40 -5.09
C PRO A 233 -11.55 -8.01 -3.71
N GLY A 234 -11.85 -7.28 -2.65
CA GLY A 234 -11.52 -7.68 -1.28
C GLY A 234 -10.13 -7.22 -0.81
N GLY A 235 -9.31 -6.67 -1.72
CA GLY A 235 -7.96 -6.18 -1.43
C GLY A 235 -6.86 -7.21 -1.71
N CYS A 236 -5.64 -6.91 -1.27
CA CYS A 236 -4.45 -7.73 -1.53
C CYS A 236 -4.56 -9.14 -0.95
N VAL A 237 -5.27 -9.32 0.16
CA VAL A 237 -5.52 -10.65 0.77
C VAL A 237 -6.28 -11.61 -0.16
N ALA A 238 -6.99 -11.09 -1.18
CA ALA A 238 -7.66 -11.88 -2.21
C ALA A 238 -6.90 -11.83 -3.55
N GLY A 239 -5.64 -11.46 -3.54
CA GLY A 239 -4.80 -11.30 -4.74
C GLY A 239 -4.59 -12.61 -5.51
N GLY A 240 -4.30 -12.48 -6.81
CA GLY A 240 -4.12 -13.62 -7.73
C GLY A 240 -2.95 -14.55 -7.40
N GLY A 241 -2.05 -14.16 -6.50
CA GLY A 241 -0.97 -15.02 -5.98
C GLY A 241 -1.34 -15.83 -4.75
N GLN A 242 -2.55 -15.62 -4.19
CA GLN A 242 -3.02 -16.29 -3.00
C GLN A 242 -3.82 -17.57 -3.32
N ARG A 243 -4.49 -17.63 -4.49
CA ARG A 243 -5.38 -18.73 -4.92
C ARG A 243 -4.76 -19.54 -6.06
#